data_caf9338e4cce98f14140a7c6d888a88b
#
_entry.id   caf9338e4cce98f14140a7c6d888a88b
#
_cell.length_a   1.000
_cell.length_b   1.000
_cell.length_c   1.000
_cell.angle_alpha   90.00
_cell.angle_beta   90.00
_cell.angle_gamma   90.00
#
_symmetry.space_group_name_H-M   'P 1'
#
loop_
_entity.id
_entity.type
_entity.pdbx_description
1 polymer ?
#
loop_
_entity_poly.entity_id
_entity_poly.type
_entity_poly.pdbx_seq_one_letter_code
_entity_poly.pdbx_strand_id
1 'polypeptide(L)'
;MRAGFVRAVLMALLGVPLVPGAQAADATALDLRAHAGKVVVVDFWASWCKPCRQSIPWLNEMQAKYGPSGLVVIGVNVDAERPLAEKFLAQTPARFQIVYDAEGKLPKEYAVPGMPASFIFDRTGRLVEKRLGFKIASEDEYEQSLVKTLNGEK
;
A
#
# COMPACT_ATOMS: atom_id res chain seq x y z
N MET A 1 -24.78 -54.49 -41.20
CA MET A 1 -25.24 -53.26 -40.59
C MET A 1 -24.55 -53.14 -39.22
N ARG A 2 -23.50 -52.32 -39.12
CA ARG A 2 -22.79 -52.08 -37.85
C ARG A 2 -22.78 -50.59 -37.66
N ALA A 3 -23.53 -50.12 -36.66
CA ALA A 3 -23.64 -48.75 -36.24
C ALA A 3 -22.41 -48.39 -35.35
N GLY A 4 -21.56 -47.46 -35.81
CA GLY A 4 -20.43 -46.92 -35.03
C GLY A 4 -20.89 -45.81 -34.10
N PHE A 5 -20.73 -45.99 -32.78
CA PHE A 5 -20.94 -44.94 -31.78
C PHE A 5 -19.72 -44.03 -31.72
N VAL A 6 -19.86 -42.80 -32.19
CA VAL A 6 -18.86 -41.76 -32.01
C VAL A 6 -19.07 -41.16 -30.61
N ARG A 7 -18.15 -41.43 -29.68
CA ARG A 7 -18.09 -40.78 -28.36
C ARG A 7 -17.49 -39.38 -28.54
N ALA A 8 -18.35 -38.35 -28.37
CA ALA A 8 -17.89 -36.98 -28.25
C ALA A 8 -17.26 -36.79 -26.87
N VAL A 9 -15.94 -36.52 -26.84
CA VAL A 9 -15.21 -36.12 -25.62
C VAL A 9 -15.42 -34.64 -25.44
N LEU A 10 -16.25 -34.29 -24.44
CA LEU A 10 -16.49 -32.90 -24.02
C LEU A 10 -15.30 -32.43 -23.16
N MET A 11 -14.40 -31.66 -23.76
CA MET A 11 -13.24 -31.08 -23.10
C MET A 11 -13.72 -29.87 -22.28
N ALA A 12 -13.89 -30.04 -20.96
CA ALA A 12 -14.22 -28.96 -20.02
C ALA A 12 -12.99 -28.04 -19.88
N LEU A 13 -13.06 -26.87 -20.48
CA LEU A 13 -12.10 -25.78 -20.25
C LEU A 13 -12.30 -25.24 -18.82
N LEU A 14 -11.43 -25.65 -17.91
CA LEU A 14 -11.32 -25.07 -16.57
C LEU A 14 -10.79 -23.63 -16.74
N GLY A 15 -11.71 -22.67 -16.68
CA GLY A 15 -11.37 -21.26 -16.65
C GLY A 15 -10.61 -20.94 -15.36
N VAL A 16 -9.32 -20.62 -15.46
CA VAL A 16 -8.51 -20.07 -14.37
C VAL A 16 -9.08 -18.68 -14.05
N PRO A 17 -9.53 -18.41 -12.80
CA PRO A 17 -9.96 -17.08 -12.45
C PRO A 17 -8.75 -16.13 -12.53
N LEU A 18 -8.84 -15.11 -13.38
CA LEU A 18 -7.90 -14.00 -13.42
C LEU A 18 -8.07 -13.23 -12.11
N VAL A 19 -7.08 -13.32 -11.20
CA VAL A 19 -7.00 -12.46 -10.02
C VAL A 19 -6.72 -11.04 -10.52
N PRO A 20 -7.59 -10.05 -10.28
CA PRO A 20 -7.27 -8.68 -10.66
C PRO A 20 -6.04 -8.23 -9.87
N GLY A 21 -4.92 -7.99 -10.56
CA GLY A 21 -3.74 -7.39 -9.99
C GLY A 21 -4.10 -6.04 -9.36
N ALA A 22 -3.54 -5.73 -8.20
CA ALA A 22 -3.69 -4.43 -7.56
C ALA A 22 -3.32 -3.34 -8.57
N GLN A 23 -4.31 -2.56 -9.01
CA GLN A 23 -4.08 -1.48 -9.96
C GLN A 23 -3.50 -0.30 -9.18
N ALA A 24 -2.31 0.14 -9.59
CA ALA A 24 -1.74 1.38 -9.11
C ALA A 24 -2.54 2.56 -9.69
N ALA A 25 -3.04 3.40 -8.79
CA ALA A 25 -3.79 4.60 -9.16
C ALA A 25 -2.84 5.80 -9.29
N ASP A 26 -3.17 6.74 -10.18
CA ASP A 26 -2.47 8.02 -10.27
C ASP A 26 -2.82 8.93 -9.08
N ALA A 27 -2.00 9.97 -8.81
CA ALA A 27 -2.10 10.84 -7.63
C ALA A 27 -3.47 11.52 -7.39
N THR A 28 -4.31 11.61 -8.41
CA THR A 28 -5.70 12.06 -8.28
C THR A 28 -6.58 11.10 -7.45
N ALA A 29 -6.06 9.93 -7.09
CA ALA A 29 -6.80 8.84 -6.43
C ALA A 29 -6.54 8.72 -4.92
N LEU A 30 -5.81 9.64 -4.27
CA LEU A 30 -5.67 9.65 -2.82
C LEU A 30 -6.94 10.28 -2.17
N ASP A 31 -8.02 9.51 -2.12
CA ASP A 31 -9.25 9.91 -1.43
C ASP A 31 -9.36 9.17 -0.09
N LEU A 32 -8.96 9.84 0.99
CA LEU A 32 -9.05 9.26 2.34
C LEU A 32 -10.50 8.98 2.76
N ARG A 33 -11.50 9.63 2.15
CA ARG A 33 -12.93 9.38 2.43
C ARG A 33 -13.36 7.98 1.98
N ALA A 34 -12.70 7.42 0.97
CA ALA A 34 -12.91 6.03 0.55
C ALA A 34 -12.54 5.01 1.65
N HIS A 35 -11.77 5.45 2.66
CA HIS A 35 -11.33 4.66 3.79
C HIS A 35 -11.99 5.08 5.11
N ALA A 36 -13.17 5.70 5.06
CA ALA A 36 -13.91 6.10 6.26
C ALA A 36 -14.08 4.93 7.25
N GLY A 37 -13.86 5.16 8.53
CA GLY A 37 -13.89 4.14 9.58
C GLY A 37 -12.63 3.28 9.69
N LYS A 38 -11.61 3.52 8.86
CA LYS A 38 -10.31 2.85 8.90
C LYS A 38 -9.24 3.78 9.49
N VAL A 39 -8.20 3.19 10.07
CA VAL A 39 -6.96 3.90 10.35
C VAL A 39 -6.12 3.85 9.07
N VAL A 40 -5.69 5.01 8.59
CA VAL A 40 -4.95 5.10 7.33
C VAL A 40 -3.53 5.58 7.59
N VAL A 41 -2.55 4.87 7.07
CA VAL A 41 -1.15 5.30 7.00
C VAL A 41 -0.85 5.70 5.55
N VAL A 42 -0.52 6.98 5.34
CA VAL A 42 0.00 7.47 4.05
C VAL A 42 1.51 7.61 4.18
N ASP A 43 2.27 6.79 3.47
CA ASP A 43 3.73 6.78 3.50
C ASP A 43 4.32 7.28 2.19
N PHE A 44 5.07 8.38 2.25
CA PHE A 44 5.76 8.97 1.10
C PHE A 44 7.12 8.33 0.91
N TRP A 45 7.39 7.85 -0.30
CA TRP A 45 8.62 7.13 -0.62
C TRP A 45 9.10 7.38 -2.06
N ALA A 46 10.38 7.04 -2.32
CA ALA A 46 10.96 7.06 -3.66
C ALA A 46 11.98 5.93 -3.84
N SER A 47 12.28 5.56 -5.07
CA SER A 47 13.23 4.49 -5.41
C SER A 47 14.66 4.78 -4.93
N TRP A 48 15.07 6.05 -4.91
CA TRP A 48 16.36 6.54 -4.42
C TRP A 48 16.43 6.68 -2.89
N CYS A 49 15.30 6.52 -2.19
CA CYS A 49 15.21 6.66 -0.73
C CYS A 49 15.75 5.39 -0.03
N LYS A 50 16.95 5.49 0.50
CA LYS A 50 17.61 4.36 1.18
C LYS A 50 16.83 3.79 2.37
N PRO A 51 16.31 4.61 3.31
CA PRO A 51 15.51 4.11 4.44
C PRO A 51 14.17 3.50 4.02
N CYS A 52 13.62 3.87 2.85
CA CYS A 52 12.36 3.30 2.35
C CYS A 52 12.48 1.80 2.03
N ARG A 53 13.70 1.29 1.78
CA ARG A 53 13.95 -0.15 1.64
C ARG A 53 13.69 -0.93 2.92
N GLN A 54 13.68 -0.25 4.07
CA GLN A 54 13.40 -0.84 5.38
C GLN A 54 11.93 -0.59 5.78
N SER A 55 11.39 0.62 5.52
CA SER A 55 10.01 0.93 5.91
C SER A 55 8.98 0.12 5.12
N ILE A 56 9.19 -0.13 3.82
CA ILE A 56 8.21 -0.87 3.00
C ILE A 56 8.00 -2.32 3.47
N PRO A 57 9.03 -3.15 3.75
CA PRO A 57 8.83 -4.47 4.34
C PRO A 57 8.08 -4.42 5.68
N TRP A 58 8.45 -3.50 6.57
CA TRP A 58 7.79 -3.32 7.84
C TRP A 58 6.31 -2.90 7.67
N LEU A 59 6.01 -1.97 6.77
CA LEU A 59 4.63 -1.58 6.44
C LEU A 59 3.81 -2.74 5.86
N ASN A 60 4.45 -3.66 5.09
CA ASN A 60 3.80 -4.89 4.65
C ASN A 60 3.36 -5.77 5.84
N GLU A 61 4.22 -5.90 6.86
CA GLU A 61 3.92 -6.64 8.07
C GLU A 61 2.77 -5.99 8.84
N MET A 62 2.80 -4.66 8.99
CA MET A 62 1.72 -3.91 9.65
C MET A 62 0.40 -4.05 8.91
N GLN A 63 0.40 -3.94 7.57
CA GLN A 63 -0.80 -4.15 6.75
C GLN A 63 -1.34 -5.58 6.90
N ALA A 64 -0.48 -6.58 6.90
CA ALA A 64 -0.89 -7.97 7.07
C ALA A 64 -1.46 -8.24 8.48
N LYS A 65 -0.81 -7.71 9.51
CA LYS A 65 -1.17 -7.93 10.92
C LYS A 65 -2.44 -7.20 11.33
N TYR A 66 -2.58 -5.93 10.93
CA TYR A 66 -3.63 -5.04 11.39
C TYR A 66 -4.68 -4.69 10.33
N GLY A 67 -4.51 -5.12 9.09
CA GLY A 67 -5.52 -4.97 8.04
C GLY A 67 -6.89 -5.50 8.44
N PRO A 68 -7.00 -6.72 9.01
CA PRO A 68 -8.27 -7.24 9.54
C PRO A 68 -8.89 -6.37 10.63
N SER A 69 -8.07 -5.65 11.41
CA SER A 69 -8.50 -4.70 12.45
C SER A 69 -8.80 -3.30 11.90
N GLY A 70 -8.69 -3.10 10.59
CA GLY A 70 -9.06 -1.87 9.92
C GLY A 70 -7.89 -0.91 9.65
N LEU A 71 -6.64 -1.39 9.61
CA LEU A 71 -5.51 -0.63 9.07
C LEU A 71 -5.54 -0.65 7.53
N VAL A 72 -5.28 0.49 6.93
CA VAL A 72 -5.01 0.65 5.49
C VAL A 72 -3.68 1.39 5.33
N VAL A 73 -2.75 0.80 4.59
CA VAL A 73 -1.49 1.46 4.21
C VAL A 73 -1.59 1.89 2.75
N ILE A 74 -1.16 3.13 2.46
CA ILE A 74 -1.08 3.70 1.11
C ILE A 74 0.31 4.28 0.95
N GLY A 75 1.09 3.74 0.02
CA GLY A 75 2.41 4.27 -0.33
C GLY A 75 2.29 5.29 -1.47
N VAL A 76 2.70 6.52 -1.24
CA VAL A 76 2.78 7.56 -2.26
C VAL A 76 4.20 7.62 -2.82
N ASN A 77 4.36 7.18 -4.05
CA ASN A 77 5.63 7.25 -4.75
C ASN A 77 5.81 8.62 -5.42
N VAL A 78 6.98 9.22 -5.24
CA VAL A 78 7.31 10.55 -5.77
C VAL A 78 8.47 10.53 -6.77
N ASP A 79 8.81 9.37 -7.34
CA ASP A 79 9.74 9.32 -8.48
C ASP A 79 9.14 10.07 -9.68
N ALA A 80 9.93 10.92 -10.30
CA ALA A 80 9.52 11.61 -11.52
C ALA A 80 9.26 10.62 -12.69
N GLU A 81 9.94 9.48 -12.65
CA GLU A 81 9.84 8.42 -13.65
C GLU A 81 9.30 7.13 -13.01
N ARG A 82 8.06 6.79 -13.30
CA ARG A 82 7.38 5.58 -12.81
C ARG A 82 8.19 4.28 -12.99
N PRO A 83 8.91 4.03 -14.09
CA PRO A 83 9.74 2.82 -14.24
C PRO A 83 10.80 2.64 -13.15
N LEU A 84 11.29 3.73 -12.52
CA LEU A 84 12.24 3.65 -11.40
C LEU A 84 11.57 3.06 -10.15
N ALA A 85 10.36 3.51 -9.85
CA ALA A 85 9.55 2.96 -8.78
C ALA A 85 9.20 1.48 -9.02
N GLU A 86 8.81 1.12 -10.24
CA GLU A 86 8.48 -0.26 -10.60
C GLU A 86 9.69 -1.20 -10.48
N LYS A 87 10.87 -0.74 -10.93
CA LYS A 87 12.14 -1.47 -10.75
C LYS A 87 12.48 -1.68 -9.28
N PHE A 88 12.24 -0.67 -8.45
CA PHE A 88 12.42 -0.77 -7.00
C PHE A 88 11.46 -1.79 -6.39
N LEU A 89 10.16 -1.71 -6.72
CA LEU A 89 9.13 -2.61 -6.21
C LEU A 89 9.30 -4.06 -6.68
N ALA A 90 9.97 -4.30 -7.80
CA ALA A 90 10.35 -5.64 -8.22
C ALA A 90 11.37 -6.30 -7.26
N GLN A 91 12.18 -5.50 -6.55
CA GLN A 91 13.17 -5.96 -5.58
C GLN A 91 12.64 -5.89 -4.13
N THR A 92 11.77 -4.92 -3.85
CA THR A 92 11.19 -4.66 -2.52
C THR A 92 9.67 -4.51 -2.69
N PRO A 93 8.93 -5.61 -2.83
CA PRO A 93 7.51 -5.56 -3.13
C PRO A 93 6.70 -4.88 -2.03
N ALA A 94 5.83 -3.93 -2.39
CA ALA A 94 4.78 -3.42 -1.53
C ALA A 94 3.53 -4.29 -1.68
N ARG A 95 2.93 -4.70 -0.55
CA ARG A 95 1.70 -5.51 -0.48
C ARG A 95 0.50 -4.66 -0.05
N PHE A 96 0.56 -3.38 -0.32
CA PHE A 96 -0.45 -2.38 -0.05
C PHE A 96 -0.62 -1.48 -1.27
N GLN A 97 -1.61 -0.60 -1.25
CA GLN A 97 -1.90 0.30 -2.36
C GLN A 97 -0.72 1.23 -2.63
N ILE A 98 -0.36 1.40 -3.91
CA ILE A 98 0.61 2.39 -4.37
C ILE A 98 -0.12 3.45 -5.21
N VAL A 99 0.15 4.71 -4.88
CA VAL A 99 -0.25 5.90 -5.63
C VAL A 99 1.01 6.51 -6.22
N TYR A 100 1.02 6.85 -7.50
CA TYR A 100 2.15 7.51 -8.16
C TYR A 100 1.87 9.01 -8.29
N ASP A 101 2.78 9.84 -7.78
CA ASP A 101 2.70 11.29 -7.83
C ASP A 101 4.00 11.88 -8.41
N ALA A 102 4.22 11.64 -9.71
CA ALA A 102 5.39 12.12 -10.43
C ALA A 102 5.50 13.66 -10.45
N GLU A 103 4.38 14.36 -10.30
CA GLU A 103 4.35 15.83 -10.26
C GLU A 103 4.67 16.41 -8.86
N GLY A 104 4.71 15.56 -7.82
CA GLY A 104 5.00 15.97 -6.45
C GLY A 104 3.93 16.90 -5.85
N LYS A 105 2.67 16.71 -6.21
CA LYS A 105 1.53 17.50 -5.70
C LYS A 105 1.23 17.14 -4.25
N LEU A 106 1.13 15.85 -3.94
CA LEU A 106 0.81 15.36 -2.61
C LEU A 106 1.90 15.71 -1.57
N PRO A 107 3.23 15.52 -1.83
CA PRO A 107 4.23 15.97 -0.88
C PRO A 107 4.18 17.46 -0.57
N LYS A 108 3.79 18.31 -1.53
CA LYS A 108 3.58 19.75 -1.29
C LYS A 108 2.36 20.01 -0.41
N GLU A 109 1.23 19.34 -0.70
CA GLU A 109 -0.02 19.45 0.06
C GLU A 109 0.19 19.00 1.52
N TYR A 110 0.90 17.89 1.73
CA TYR A 110 1.17 17.33 3.05
C TYR A 110 2.36 18.00 3.76
N ALA A 111 3.03 18.95 3.12
CA ALA A 111 4.25 19.61 3.61
C ALA A 111 5.31 18.59 4.04
N VAL A 112 5.62 17.62 3.16
CA VAL A 112 6.58 16.54 3.41
C VAL A 112 8.00 17.09 3.36
N PRO A 113 8.78 17.08 4.47
CA PRO A 113 10.12 17.66 4.50
C PRO A 113 11.20 16.72 3.98
N GLY A 114 10.90 15.43 3.83
CA GLY A 114 11.84 14.40 3.38
C GLY A 114 11.19 13.01 3.44
N MET A 115 11.92 11.97 3.01
CA MET A 115 11.40 10.60 2.91
C MET A 115 12.27 9.58 3.63
N PRO A 116 11.65 8.47 4.14
CA PRO A 116 10.20 8.26 4.18
C PRO A 116 9.53 9.22 5.14
N ALA A 117 8.27 9.55 4.88
CA ALA A 117 7.44 10.33 5.79
C ALA A 117 6.06 9.69 5.86
N SER A 118 5.62 9.32 7.05
CA SER A 118 4.32 8.68 7.26
C SER A 118 3.37 9.60 7.99
N PHE A 119 2.13 9.63 7.53
CA PHE A 119 1.02 10.39 8.10
C PHE A 119 -0.05 9.41 8.52
N ILE A 120 -0.41 9.41 9.81
CA ILE A 120 -1.39 8.49 10.38
C ILE A 120 -2.70 9.24 10.62
N PHE A 121 -3.76 8.71 10.04
CA PHE A 121 -5.12 9.23 10.19
C PHE A 121 -5.95 8.24 11.00
N ASP A 122 -6.72 8.75 11.95
CA ASP A 122 -7.66 7.96 12.73
C ASP A 122 -8.91 7.59 11.91
N ARG A 123 -9.82 6.80 12.50
CA ARG A 123 -11.04 6.33 11.85
C ARG A 123 -12.00 7.44 11.42
N THR A 124 -11.83 8.66 11.93
CA THR A 124 -12.60 9.86 11.55
C THR A 124 -11.95 10.63 10.40
N GLY A 125 -10.78 10.20 9.92
CA GLY A 125 -9.99 10.88 8.90
C GLY A 125 -9.16 12.06 9.45
N ARG A 126 -9.04 12.19 10.77
CA ARG A 126 -8.22 13.22 11.40
C ARG A 126 -6.76 12.76 11.47
N LEU A 127 -5.85 13.62 11.05
CA LEU A 127 -4.41 13.39 11.21
C LEU A 127 -4.05 13.37 12.71
N VAL A 128 -3.48 12.27 13.17
CA VAL A 128 -3.10 12.08 14.58
C VAL A 128 -1.59 12.02 14.79
N GLU A 129 -0.83 11.65 13.76
CA GLU A 129 0.62 11.56 13.86
C GLU A 129 1.32 11.83 12.52
N LYS A 130 2.52 12.42 12.61
CA LYS A 130 3.47 12.56 11.49
C LYS A 130 4.82 12.00 11.93
N ARG A 131 5.39 11.12 11.11
CA ARG A 131 6.72 10.56 11.34
C ARG A 131 7.63 10.86 10.16
N LEU A 132 8.87 11.28 10.44
CA LEU A 132 9.88 11.53 9.44
C LEU A 132 11.03 10.55 9.62
N GLY A 133 11.42 9.92 8.53
CA GLY A 133 12.45 8.89 8.53
C GLY A 133 11.93 7.54 9.03
N PHE A 134 12.77 6.52 8.90
CA PHE A 134 12.51 5.18 9.42
C PHE A 134 13.80 4.61 10.02
N LYS A 135 13.69 4.02 11.20
CA LYS A 135 14.78 3.32 11.89
C LYS A 135 14.24 2.02 12.45
N ILE A 136 14.93 0.91 12.20
CA ILE A 136 14.59 -0.41 12.74
C ILE A 136 14.47 -0.36 14.28
N ALA A 137 15.35 0.38 14.95
CA ALA A 137 15.30 0.53 16.41
C ALA A 137 14.04 1.23 16.95
N SER A 138 13.21 1.83 16.07
CA SER A 138 11.97 2.52 16.43
C SER A 138 10.71 1.79 15.94
N GLU A 139 10.83 0.57 15.41
CA GLU A 139 9.69 -0.20 14.90
C GLU A 139 8.65 -0.47 15.99
N ASP A 140 9.09 -0.91 17.17
CA ASP A 140 8.20 -1.21 18.31
C ASP A 140 7.41 0.04 18.75
N GLU A 141 8.08 1.20 18.82
CA GLU A 141 7.44 2.46 19.16
C GLU A 141 6.39 2.86 18.12
N TYR A 142 6.74 2.69 16.83
CA TYR A 142 5.83 3.00 15.74
C TYR A 142 4.62 2.05 15.73
N GLU A 143 4.85 0.75 15.94
CA GLU A 143 3.77 -0.22 16.04
C GLU A 143 2.84 0.07 17.22
N GLN A 144 3.38 0.39 18.41
CA GLN A 144 2.57 0.77 19.57
C GLN A 144 1.68 1.98 19.28
N SER A 145 2.19 2.99 18.59
CA SER A 145 1.41 4.16 18.18
C SER A 145 0.28 3.78 17.22
N LEU A 146 0.54 2.90 16.23
CA LEU A 146 -0.50 2.38 15.34
C LEU A 146 -1.58 1.63 16.11
N VAL A 147 -1.20 0.79 17.06
CA VAL A 147 -2.15 0.02 17.89
C VAL A 147 -3.02 0.94 18.74
N LYS A 148 -2.45 1.96 19.39
CA LYS A 148 -3.23 2.98 20.13
C LYS A 148 -4.26 3.65 19.22
N THR A 149 -3.84 4.07 18.03
CA THR A 149 -4.75 4.71 17.06
C THR A 149 -5.86 3.75 16.60
N LEU A 150 -5.54 2.47 16.36
CA LEU A 150 -6.51 1.43 16.00
C LEU A 150 -7.54 1.20 17.09
N ASN A 151 -7.14 1.27 18.36
CA ASN A 151 -8.01 1.14 19.53
C ASN A 151 -8.80 2.42 19.85
N GLY A 152 -8.54 3.53 19.15
CA GLY A 152 -9.17 4.82 19.45
C GLY A 152 -8.63 5.50 20.72
N GLU A 153 -7.47 5.08 21.18
CA GLU A 153 -6.78 5.68 22.32
C GLU A 153 -6.09 7.00 21.88
N LYS A 154 -6.07 7.99 22.78
CA LYS A 154 -5.44 9.30 22.54
C LYS A 154 -4.09 9.39 23.22
#